data_2139f79cbf91b4030f3ec405bab3d82c
#
_entry.id   2139f79cbf91b4030f3ec405bab3d82c
#
_cell.length_a   1.000
_cell.length_b   1.000
_cell.length_c   1.000
_cell.angle_alpha   90.00
_cell.angle_beta   90.00
_cell.angle_gamma   90.00
#
_symmetry.space_group_name_H-M   'P 1'
#
loop_
_entity.id
_entity.type
_entity.pdbx_description
1 polymer ?
#
loop_
_entity_poly.entity_id
_entity_poly.type
_entity_poly.pdbx_seq_one_letter_code
_entity_poly.pdbx_strand_id
1 'polypeptide(L)' 'MIEMATNKRVFTLRLEDEVFDKIGILATREHRSVTNYIEYVLLKHIAEVEKESGAVLGTDEQ' A
#
# COMPACT_ATOMS: atom_id res chain seq x y z
N MET A 1 4.61 -20.11 13.33
CA MET A 1 4.23 -19.74 13.05
C MET A 1 4.17 -19.06 12.66
N ILE A 2 4.14 -18.62 12.59
CA ILE A 2 3.86 -17.94 12.32
C ILE A 2 3.41 -17.53 11.51
N GLU A 3 3.19 -17.77 10.83
CA GLU A 3 2.70 -17.33 10.06
C GLU A 3 1.78 -16.72 10.23
N MET A 4 1.29 -16.86 10.85
CA MET A 4 0.41 -16.24 11.10
C MET A 4 0.62 -15.00 11.27
N ALA A 5 1.50 -14.72 11.67
CA ALA A 5 1.80 -13.40 11.85
C ALA A 5 1.70 -12.64 10.60
N THR A 6 1.91 -13.26 9.51
CA THR A 6 1.82 -12.53 8.33
C THR A 6 0.55 -12.85 7.64
N ASN A 7 -0.30 -11.88 7.54
CA ASN A 7 -1.46 -11.94 6.70
C ASN A 7 -1.22 -11.32 5.37
N LYS A 8 -0.02 -10.92 5.10
CA LYS A 8 0.27 -10.19 3.87
C LYS A 8 0.35 -11.14 2.69
N ARG A 9 -0.21 -10.71 1.61
CA ARG A 9 -0.13 -11.45 0.37
C ARG A 9 0.95 -10.83 -0.48
N VAL A 10 1.61 -11.68 -1.26
CA VAL A 10 2.65 -11.20 -2.14
C VAL A 10 2.06 -11.01 -3.52
N PHE A 11 2.31 -9.86 -4.10
CA PHE A 11 1.99 -9.68 -5.50
C PHE A 11 3.04 -8.78 -6.13
N THR A 12 3.14 -8.87 -7.44
CA THR A 12 4.13 -8.12 -8.19
C THR A 12 3.49 -6.89 -8.78
N LEU A 13 4.13 -5.76 -8.57
CA LEU A 13 3.66 -4.49 -9.10
C LEU A 13 4.69 -3.97 -10.09
N ARG A 14 4.23 -3.66 -11.28
CA ARG A 14 5.10 -3.07 -12.29
C ARG A 14 4.71 -1.63 -12.49
N LEU A 15 5.70 -0.77 -12.48
CA LEU A 15 5.49 0.65 -12.64
C LEU A 15 6.33 1.14 -13.80
N GLU A 16 5.83 2.15 -14.49
CA GLU A 16 6.63 2.82 -15.51
C GLU A 16 7.79 3.52 -14.82
N ASP A 17 8.87 3.68 -15.57
CA ASP A 17 10.08 4.26 -15.02
C ASP A 17 9.83 5.61 -14.38
N GLU A 18 9.05 6.45 -15.06
CA GLU A 18 8.77 7.77 -14.54
C GLU A 18 8.04 7.72 -13.20
N VAL A 19 7.07 6.83 -13.10
CA VAL A 19 6.30 6.68 -11.87
C VAL A 19 7.20 6.14 -10.77
N PHE A 20 8.02 5.15 -11.10
CA PHE A 20 8.93 4.58 -10.12
C PHE A 20 9.89 5.62 -9.58
N ASP A 21 10.44 6.45 -10.48
CA ASP A 21 11.38 7.47 -10.06
C ASP A 21 10.73 8.48 -9.14
N LYS A 22 9.52 8.90 -9.46
CA LYS A 22 8.83 9.86 -8.63
C LYS A 22 8.49 9.30 -7.26
N ILE A 23 8.08 8.04 -7.24
CA ILE A 23 7.79 7.40 -5.96
C ILE A 23 9.06 7.30 -5.13
N GLY A 24 10.19 7.00 -5.77
CA GLY A 24 11.45 6.94 -5.07
C GLY A 24 11.79 8.27 -4.41
N ILE A 25 11.56 9.37 -5.13
CA ILE A 25 11.82 10.69 -4.58
C ILE A 25 10.92 10.95 -3.37
N LEU A 26 9.63 10.63 -3.50
CA LEU A 26 8.70 10.86 -2.42
C LEU A 26 8.99 9.99 -1.22
N ALA A 27 9.39 8.75 -1.45
CA ALA A 27 9.73 7.86 -0.36
C ALA A 27 10.95 8.39 0.39
N THR A 28 11.94 8.88 -0.34
CA THR A 28 13.14 9.43 0.28
C THR A 28 12.81 10.64 1.14
N ARG A 29 11.89 11.47 0.69
CA ARG A 29 11.48 12.63 1.48
C ARG A 29 10.91 12.21 2.82
N GLU A 30 10.30 11.05 2.88
CA GLU A 30 9.67 10.57 4.10
C GLU A 30 10.54 9.55 4.83
N HIS A 31 11.76 9.37 4.38
CA HIS A 31 12.69 8.43 5.01
C HIS A 31 12.13 7.02 5.01
N ARG A 32 11.48 6.65 3.91
CA ARG A 32 10.90 5.32 3.74
C ARG A 32 11.51 4.65 2.53
N SER A 33 11.53 3.32 2.54
CA SER A 33 11.85 2.60 1.32
C SER A 33 10.68 2.75 0.34
N VAL A 34 10.94 2.44 -0.92
CA VAL A 34 9.88 2.51 -1.93
C VAL A 34 8.72 1.59 -1.55
N THR A 35 9.03 0.37 -1.13
CA THR A 35 7.99 -0.57 -0.74
C THR A 35 7.16 -0.05 0.43
N ASN A 36 7.84 0.47 1.44
CA ASN A 36 7.13 0.99 2.60
C ASN A 36 6.31 2.22 2.25
N TYR A 37 6.83 3.04 1.35
CA TYR A 37 6.08 4.21 0.95
C TYR A 37 4.81 3.83 0.22
N ILE A 38 4.90 2.85 -0.68
CA ILE A 38 3.72 2.39 -1.42
C ILE A 38 2.68 1.84 -0.45
N GLU A 39 3.13 1.03 0.50
CA GLU A 39 2.20 0.48 1.48
C GLU A 39 1.54 1.60 2.29
N TYR A 40 2.33 2.57 2.70
CA TYR A 40 1.81 3.70 3.46
C TYR A 40 0.72 4.44 2.69
N VAL A 41 0.97 4.71 1.41
CA VAL A 41 0.01 5.43 0.59
C VAL A 41 -1.28 4.64 0.44
N LEU A 42 -1.16 3.34 0.23
CA LEU A 42 -2.35 2.51 0.09
C LEU A 42 -3.16 2.46 1.38
N LEU A 43 -2.48 2.32 2.51
CA LEU A 43 -3.18 2.31 3.79
C LEU A 43 -3.87 3.64 4.05
N LYS A 44 -3.19 4.72 3.71
CA LYS A 44 -3.77 6.04 3.90
C LYS A 44 -5.00 6.22 3.03
N HIS A 45 -4.91 5.76 1.79
CA HIS A 45 -6.05 5.88 0.89
C HIS A 45 -7.24 5.07 1.39
N ILE A 46 -6.99 3.85 1.84
CA ILE A 46 -8.04 3.01 2.37
C ILE A 46 -8.71 3.68 3.56
N ALA A 47 -7.90 4.25 4.46
CA ALA A 47 -8.45 4.92 5.62
C ALA A 47 -9.34 6.09 5.22
N GLU A 48 -8.96 6.82 4.18
CA GLU A 48 -9.75 7.93 3.72
C GLU A 48 -11.08 7.47 3.12
N VAL A 49 -11.05 6.39 2.35
CA VAL A 49 -12.26 5.85 1.78
C VAL A 49 -13.20 5.36 2.87
N GLU A 50 -12.66 4.66 3.84
CA GLU A 50 -13.49 4.13 4.92
C GLU A 50 -14.07 5.25 5.77
N LYS A 51 -13.33 6.34 5.90
CA LYS A 51 -13.84 7.48 6.65
C LYS A 51 -15.07 8.07 5.98
N GLU A 52 -15.10 8.06 4.66
CA GLU A 52 -16.20 8.67 3.93
C GLU A 52 -17.34 7.70 3.67
N SER A 53 -17.01 6.44 3.44
CA SER A 53 -18.00 5.48 2.98
C SER A 53 -18.23 4.33 3.95
N GLY A 54 -17.53 4.31 5.04
CA GLY A 54 -17.60 3.19 5.96
C GLY A 54 -16.59 2.12 5.59
N ALA A 55 -16.56 1.07 6.36
CA ALA A 55 -15.55 0.03 6.20
C ALA A 55 -15.56 -0.58 4.81
N VAL A 56 -14.39 -0.84 4.31
CA VAL A 56 -14.24 -1.58 3.07
C VAL A 56 -14.23 -3.06 3.44
N LEU A 57 -15.33 -3.72 3.16
CA LEU A 57 -15.47 -5.11 3.52
C LEU A 57 -15.23 -5.92 2.27
N GLY A 58 -14.12 -6.22 2.07
CA GLY A 58 -13.85 -6.94 0.89
C GLY A 58 -14.33 -8.29 0.95
N THR A 59 -14.79 -8.65 1.26
CA THR A 59 -15.01 -9.76 1.17
C THR A 59 -15.68 -10.37 0.48
N ASP A 60 -16.16 -10.18 0.39
CA ASP A 60 -16.87 -10.65 -0.16
C ASP A 60 -16.71 -10.83 -1.30
N GLU A 61 -16.59 -10.53 -1.49
CA GLU A 61 -16.55 -10.67 -2.45
C GLU A 61 -15.84 -11.00 -3.08
N GLN A 62 -15.59 -11.05 -2.82
CA GLN A 62 -14.94 -11.37 -3.38
C GLN A 62 -14.61 -11.91 -3.50
#